data_25a652e9c3199709b34f0745114aed2e
#
_entry.id   25a652e9c3199709b34f0745114aed2e
#
_cell.length_a   1.000
_cell.length_b   1.000
_cell.length_c   1.000
_cell.angle_alpha   90.00
_cell.angle_beta   90.00
_cell.angle_gamma   90.00
#
_symmetry.space_group_name_H-M   'P 1'
#
loop_
_entity.id
_entity.type
_entity.pdbx_description
1 polymer ?
#
loop_
_entity_poly.entity_id
_entity_poly.type
_entity_poly.pdbx_seq_one_letter_code
_entity_poly.pdbx_strand_id
1 'polypeptide(L)'
;LKCIIDPIDGTRGIMYDKRPAWILAGIAPQRGSDNTLADIEVSAMTEIPTTRQWRADQLSATRGGGMQAAAFDIRNDFNHSPVELQPSTASDVRHAFGTICRYFPAGSTLLAQIEELLWDKLYGDTSDGIPLVFNDQYISTGGQFYEILSGHDRFIADIRPIAFRVLDIEENLCAHPYDV
;
A
#
# COMPACT_ATOMS: atom_id res chain seq x y z
N LEU A 1 1.97 -12.93 -23.78
CA LEU A 1 1.95 -12.09 -22.58
C LEU A 1 1.80 -12.97 -21.34
N LYS A 2 2.30 -12.49 -20.21
CA LYS A 2 2.09 -13.04 -18.88
C LYS A 2 1.39 -11.99 -18.03
N CYS A 3 0.35 -12.41 -17.31
CA CYS A 3 -0.39 -11.55 -16.41
C CYS A 3 -0.19 -12.04 -14.98
N ILE A 4 0.00 -11.12 -14.04
CA ILE A 4 -0.08 -11.35 -12.61
C ILE A 4 -1.23 -10.50 -12.08
N ILE A 5 -2.02 -11.06 -11.16
CA ILE A 5 -3.20 -10.35 -10.64
C ILE A 5 -3.46 -10.74 -9.19
N ASP A 6 -3.73 -9.74 -8.35
CA ASP A 6 -4.48 -9.92 -7.11
C ASP A 6 -5.91 -9.41 -7.34
N PRO A 7 -6.91 -10.28 -7.33
CA PRO A 7 -8.28 -9.87 -7.59
C PRO A 7 -8.92 -9.08 -6.44
N ILE A 8 -8.44 -9.21 -5.20
CA ILE A 8 -9.00 -8.51 -4.02
C ILE A 8 -7.92 -8.36 -2.94
N ASP A 9 -6.96 -7.47 -3.15
CA ASP A 9 -6.03 -7.06 -2.10
C ASP A 9 -6.78 -6.24 -1.03
N GLY A 10 -6.58 -6.58 0.24
CA GLY A 10 -7.32 -5.96 1.34
C GLY A 10 -8.66 -6.63 1.64
N THR A 11 -8.82 -7.91 1.32
CA THR A 11 -10.05 -8.71 1.49
C THR A 11 -10.71 -8.53 2.86
N ARG A 12 -9.93 -8.49 3.95
CA ARG A 12 -10.50 -8.35 5.30
C ARG A 12 -11.11 -6.98 5.54
N GLY A 13 -10.51 -5.93 4.98
CA GLY A 13 -11.03 -4.56 5.05
C GLY A 13 -12.41 -4.44 4.41
N ILE A 14 -12.55 -4.97 3.19
CA ILE A 14 -13.79 -4.88 2.43
C ILE A 14 -14.87 -5.83 2.95
N MET A 15 -14.52 -7.03 3.43
CA MET A 15 -15.47 -7.97 4.02
C MET A 15 -16.23 -7.40 5.22
N TYR A 16 -15.59 -6.52 5.98
CA TYR A 16 -16.19 -5.85 7.13
C TYR A 16 -16.65 -4.42 6.82
N ASP A 17 -16.69 -4.04 5.54
CA ASP A 17 -17.06 -2.68 5.10
C ASP A 17 -16.26 -1.57 5.80
N LYS A 18 -15.02 -1.87 6.19
CA LYS A 18 -14.17 -1.00 6.99
C LYS A 18 -13.27 -0.10 6.16
N ARG A 19 -12.65 -0.68 5.13
CA ARG A 19 -11.73 -0.04 4.19
C ARG A 19 -11.96 -0.58 2.78
N PRO A 20 -11.70 0.20 1.73
CA PRO A 20 -11.71 -0.31 0.37
C PRO A 20 -10.68 -1.40 0.19
N ALA A 21 -10.89 -2.24 -0.81
CA ALA A 21 -9.92 -3.18 -1.33
C ALA A 21 -9.45 -2.73 -2.72
N TRP A 22 -8.47 -3.43 -3.29
CA TRP A 22 -7.91 -3.09 -4.58
C TRP A 22 -7.78 -4.31 -5.47
N ILE A 23 -8.06 -4.15 -6.75
CA ILE A 23 -7.67 -5.11 -7.78
C ILE A 23 -6.32 -4.65 -8.29
N LEU A 24 -5.31 -5.50 -8.22
CA LEU A 24 -3.97 -5.21 -8.70
C LEU A 24 -3.66 -6.09 -9.91
N ALA A 25 -3.16 -5.53 -10.98
CA ALA A 25 -2.82 -6.28 -12.19
C ALA A 25 -1.53 -5.78 -12.83
N GLY A 26 -0.70 -6.71 -13.30
CA GLY A 26 0.51 -6.43 -14.05
C GLY A 26 0.62 -7.30 -15.29
N ILE A 27 1.11 -6.75 -16.39
CA ILE A 27 1.32 -7.46 -17.65
C ILE A 27 2.79 -7.33 -18.07
N ALA A 28 3.38 -8.47 -18.43
CA ALA A 28 4.76 -8.58 -18.90
C ALA A 28 4.85 -9.40 -20.20
N PRO A 29 5.92 -9.28 -20.99
CA PRO A 29 6.27 -10.26 -22.00
C PRO A 29 6.41 -11.65 -21.39
N GLN A 30 5.95 -12.69 -22.09
CA GLN A 30 6.05 -14.06 -21.60
C GLN A 30 7.49 -14.58 -21.71
N ARG A 31 8.11 -14.92 -20.58
CA ARG A 31 9.46 -15.50 -20.48
C ARG A 31 9.48 -16.78 -19.64
N GLY A 32 8.31 -17.43 -19.49
CA GLY A 32 8.17 -18.66 -18.68
C GLY A 32 8.44 -18.43 -17.21
N SER A 33 9.32 -19.25 -16.62
CA SER A 33 9.75 -19.17 -15.22
C SER A 33 10.67 -17.98 -14.92
N ASP A 34 11.28 -17.40 -15.96
CA ASP A 34 12.30 -16.36 -15.81
C ASP A 34 11.71 -14.95 -15.64
N ASN A 35 10.37 -14.83 -15.69
CA ASN A 35 9.71 -13.56 -15.40
C ASN A 35 9.89 -13.14 -13.95
N THR A 36 10.21 -11.88 -13.77
CA THR A 36 10.27 -11.18 -12.50
C THR A 36 9.31 -9.98 -12.51
N LEU A 37 9.07 -9.36 -11.36
CA LEU A 37 8.28 -8.12 -11.27
C LEU A 37 8.92 -6.98 -12.10
N ALA A 38 10.23 -7.01 -12.27
CA ALA A 38 10.94 -6.04 -13.10
C ALA A 38 10.60 -6.12 -14.61
N ASP A 39 9.93 -7.18 -15.06
CA ASP A 39 9.48 -7.34 -16.46
C ASP A 39 8.09 -6.75 -16.73
N ILE A 40 7.38 -6.26 -15.71
CA ILE A 40 6.07 -5.64 -15.87
C ILE A 40 6.20 -4.37 -16.70
N GLU A 41 5.44 -4.28 -17.78
CA GLU A 41 5.42 -3.14 -18.68
C GLU A 41 4.14 -2.30 -18.54
N VAL A 42 3.05 -2.92 -18.14
CA VAL A 42 1.77 -2.25 -17.90
C VAL A 42 1.23 -2.73 -16.57
N SER A 43 0.76 -1.79 -15.75
CA SER A 43 0.09 -2.10 -14.49
C SER A 43 -1.19 -1.30 -14.35
N ALA A 44 -2.12 -1.85 -13.58
CA ALA A 44 -3.35 -1.19 -13.20
C ALA A 44 -3.72 -1.55 -11.76
N MET A 45 -4.30 -0.60 -11.05
CA MET A 45 -4.95 -0.82 -9.78
C MET A 45 -6.32 -0.14 -9.77
N THR A 46 -7.32 -0.87 -9.28
CA THR A 46 -8.70 -0.39 -9.26
C THR A 46 -9.27 -0.56 -7.86
N GLU A 47 -9.78 0.52 -7.31
CA GLU A 47 -10.41 0.50 -5.99
C GLU A 47 -11.73 -0.26 -6.02
N ILE A 48 -11.93 -1.14 -5.03
CA ILE A 48 -13.22 -1.76 -4.71
C ILE A 48 -13.78 -0.99 -3.51
N PRO A 49 -14.76 -0.11 -3.72
CA PRO A 49 -15.23 0.80 -2.67
C PRO A 49 -16.04 0.09 -1.60
N THR A 50 -16.03 0.63 -0.39
CA THR A 50 -16.98 0.24 0.66
C THR A 50 -18.40 0.71 0.31
N THR A 51 -19.41 0.18 1.03
CA THR A 51 -20.82 0.60 0.81
C THR A 51 -21.06 2.08 1.15
N ARG A 52 -20.14 2.73 1.85
CA ARG A 52 -20.23 4.14 2.25
C ARG A 52 -19.54 5.10 1.27
N GLN A 53 -18.85 4.56 0.29
CA GLN A 53 -18.19 5.36 -0.74
C GLN A 53 -19.08 5.51 -1.97
N TRP A 54 -19.00 6.64 -2.59
CA TRP A 54 -19.65 6.91 -3.88
C TRP A 54 -18.64 7.05 -5.02
N ARG A 55 -17.37 7.13 -4.67
CA ARG A 55 -16.25 7.27 -5.58
C ARG A 55 -15.36 6.05 -5.47
N ALA A 56 -14.84 5.62 -6.61
CA ALA A 56 -13.77 4.63 -6.71
C ALA A 56 -12.69 5.15 -7.66
N ASP A 57 -11.42 4.95 -7.32
CA ASP A 57 -10.32 5.41 -8.14
C ASP A 57 -9.69 4.25 -8.91
N GLN A 58 -9.24 4.55 -10.13
CA GLN A 58 -8.48 3.63 -10.96
C GLN A 58 -7.20 4.30 -11.43
N LEU A 59 -6.09 3.58 -11.26
CA LEU A 59 -4.78 3.99 -11.72
C LEU A 59 -4.28 3.01 -12.75
N SER A 60 -3.50 3.50 -13.71
CA SER A 60 -2.76 2.67 -14.66
C SER A 60 -1.42 3.32 -15.00
N ALA A 61 -0.44 2.49 -15.31
CA ALA A 61 0.87 2.97 -15.69
C ALA A 61 1.47 2.06 -16.78
N THR A 62 2.28 2.68 -17.64
CA THR A 62 3.14 1.97 -18.60
C THR A 62 4.60 2.31 -18.30
N ARG A 63 5.46 1.35 -18.44
CA ARG A 63 6.90 1.54 -18.25
C ARG A 63 7.41 2.66 -19.14
N GLY A 64 7.96 3.70 -18.53
CA GLY A 64 8.45 4.90 -19.23
C GLY A 64 7.38 5.84 -19.77
N GLY A 65 6.09 5.52 -19.59
CA GLY A 65 4.96 6.33 -20.07
C GLY A 65 4.26 7.16 -18.98
N GLY A 66 4.65 6.95 -17.72
CA GLY A 66 4.01 7.63 -16.59
C GLY A 66 2.72 6.95 -16.12
N MET A 67 2.07 7.57 -15.16
CA MET A 67 0.84 7.11 -14.51
C MET A 67 -0.35 7.97 -14.96
N GLN A 68 -1.51 7.35 -15.07
CA GLN A 68 -2.81 7.99 -15.23
C GLN A 68 -3.73 7.54 -14.10
N ALA A 69 -4.56 8.46 -13.61
CA ALA A 69 -5.56 8.17 -12.60
C ALA A 69 -6.90 8.80 -12.96
N ALA A 70 -7.99 8.12 -12.64
CA ALA A 70 -9.35 8.60 -12.83
C ALA A 70 -10.22 8.23 -11.62
N ALA A 71 -11.11 9.14 -11.24
CA ALA A 71 -12.14 8.92 -10.24
C ALA A 71 -13.47 8.61 -10.93
N PHE A 72 -14.14 7.55 -10.50
CA PHE A 72 -15.41 7.08 -11.01
C PHE A 72 -16.53 7.35 -10.00
N ASP A 73 -17.61 7.99 -10.39
CA ASP A 73 -18.84 8.06 -9.57
C ASP A 73 -19.69 6.80 -9.80
N ILE A 74 -19.67 5.89 -8.83
CA ILE A 74 -20.36 4.60 -8.90
C ILE A 74 -21.91 4.72 -8.83
N ARG A 75 -22.44 5.88 -8.50
CA ARG A 75 -23.88 6.16 -8.44
C ARG A 75 -24.42 6.76 -9.73
N ASN A 76 -23.53 7.21 -10.62
CA ASN A 76 -23.87 7.95 -11.82
C ASN A 76 -23.25 7.32 -13.07
N ASP A 77 -23.66 6.08 -13.36
CA ASP A 77 -23.25 5.30 -14.53
C ASP A 77 -21.73 5.25 -14.75
N PHE A 78 -20.97 5.24 -13.65
CA PHE A 78 -19.50 5.29 -13.66
C PHE A 78 -18.92 6.47 -14.46
N ASN A 79 -19.63 7.58 -14.47
CA ASN A 79 -19.07 8.81 -14.98
C ASN A 79 -17.74 9.11 -14.28
N HIS A 80 -16.72 9.48 -15.05
CA HIS A 80 -15.37 9.60 -14.51
C HIS A 80 -14.70 10.92 -14.92
N SER A 81 -13.74 11.31 -14.11
CA SER A 81 -12.89 12.47 -14.34
C SER A 81 -11.44 12.13 -14.04
N PRO A 82 -10.48 12.72 -14.77
CA PRO A 82 -9.07 12.60 -14.43
C PRO A 82 -8.80 13.07 -13.00
N VAL A 83 -7.88 12.39 -12.33
CA VAL A 83 -7.36 12.76 -11.01
C VAL A 83 -5.86 12.92 -11.11
N GLU A 84 -5.35 14.00 -10.56
CA GLU A 84 -3.92 14.19 -10.41
C GLU A 84 -3.52 13.73 -9.00
N LEU A 85 -2.75 12.64 -8.93
CA LEU A 85 -2.17 12.16 -7.68
C LEU A 85 -0.76 12.73 -7.56
N GLN A 86 -0.45 13.28 -6.39
CA GLN A 86 0.84 13.88 -6.13
C GLN A 86 1.40 13.36 -4.81
N PRO A 87 2.46 12.53 -4.85
CA PRO A 87 3.16 12.12 -3.64
C PRO A 87 3.67 13.32 -2.84
N SER A 88 3.78 13.15 -1.54
CA SER A 88 4.29 14.21 -0.68
C SER A 88 5.72 14.60 -1.07
N THR A 89 5.98 15.90 -1.13
CA THR A 89 7.33 16.46 -1.36
C THR A 89 8.05 16.81 -0.05
N ALA A 90 7.44 16.48 1.10
CA ALA A 90 8.05 16.73 2.40
C ALA A 90 9.33 15.93 2.60
N SER A 91 10.32 16.54 3.24
CA SER A 91 11.63 15.94 3.51
C SER A 91 11.67 15.11 4.82
N ASP A 92 10.57 15.09 5.58
CA ASP A 92 10.45 14.34 6.84
C ASP A 92 9.01 13.81 7.04
N VAL A 93 8.81 13.01 8.09
CA VAL A 93 7.50 12.38 8.42
C VAL A 93 6.81 13.08 9.59
N ARG A 94 7.37 14.15 10.14
CA ARG A 94 6.74 14.87 11.28
C ARG A 94 5.37 15.41 10.93
N HIS A 95 4.43 15.21 11.87
CA HIS A 95 3.02 15.62 11.74
C HIS A 95 2.32 15.01 10.51
N ALA A 96 2.72 13.78 10.13
CA ALA A 96 2.14 13.05 9.02
C ALA A 96 2.05 11.55 9.34
N PHE A 97 1.47 10.80 8.42
CA PHE A 97 1.39 9.36 8.51
C PHE A 97 2.69 8.71 8.05
N GLY A 98 3.19 7.79 8.90
CA GLY A 98 4.34 6.95 8.60
C GLY A 98 4.21 5.63 9.36
N THR A 99 4.36 4.50 8.66
CA THR A 99 3.96 3.20 9.19
C THR A 99 5.02 2.13 8.92
N ILE A 100 5.37 1.36 9.96
CA ILE A 100 5.93 0.02 9.81
C ILE A 100 4.78 -0.98 9.91
N CYS A 101 4.62 -1.83 8.89
CA CYS A 101 3.52 -2.77 8.80
C CYS A 101 3.57 -3.83 9.92
N ARG A 102 2.49 -3.95 10.69
CA ARG A 102 2.34 -4.92 11.79
C ARG A 102 0.89 -5.37 11.97
N TYR A 103 0.21 -5.69 10.88
CA TYR A 103 -1.24 -6.00 10.85
C TYR A 103 -1.65 -7.21 11.69
N PHE A 104 -0.71 -8.13 11.94
CA PHE A 104 -0.97 -9.39 12.62
C PHE A 104 -0.23 -9.44 13.96
N PRO A 105 -0.73 -10.23 14.94
CA PRO A 105 -0.09 -10.33 16.25
C PRO A 105 1.35 -10.87 16.21
N ALA A 106 1.62 -11.79 15.26
CA ALA A 106 2.95 -12.40 15.11
C ALA A 106 4.01 -11.33 14.80
N GLY A 107 5.06 -11.26 15.60
CA GLY A 107 6.16 -10.31 15.42
C GLY A 107 5.83 -8.84 15.71
N SER A 108 4.58 -8.51 16.07
CA SER A 108 4.14 -7.11 16.24
C SER A 108 4.91 -6.34 17.31
N THR A 109 5.33 -7.01 18.38
CA THR A 109 6.13 -6.39 19.44
C THR A 109 7.50 -5.94 18.92
N LEU A 110 8.20 -6.81 18.18
CA LEU A 110 9.50 -6.46 17.59
C LEU A 110 9.35 -5.31 16.59
N LEU A 111 8.34 -5.37 15.72
CA LEU A 111 8.07 -4.34 14.73
C LEU A 111 7.73 -2.99 15.37
N ALA A 112 6.97 -2.99 16.47
CA ALA A 112 6.66 -1.78 17.23
C ALA A 112 7.92 -1.18 17.89
N GLN A 113 8.80 -2.02 18.45
CA GLN A 113 10.07 -1.56 19.00
C GLN A 113 10.98 -0.95 17.92
N ILE A 114 11.03 -1.56 16.74
CA ILE A 114 11.80 -1.01 15.61
C ILE A 114 11.23 0.34 15.19
N GLU A 115 9.91 0.47 15.11
CA GLU A 115 9.24 1.73 14.76
C GLU A 115 9.55 2.83 15.79
N GLU A 116 9.43 2.54 17.08
CA GLU A 116 9.76 3.47 18.16
C GLU A 116 11.23 3.93 18.08
N LEU A 117 12.16 3.00 17.97
CA LEU A 117 13.58 3.30 17.82
C LEU A 117 13.91 4.11 16.56
N LEU A 118 13.17 3.87 15.46
CA LEU A 118 13.34 4.63 14.23
C LEU A 118 12.99 6.11 14.44
N TRP A 119 11.83 6.37 15.05
CA TRP A 119 11.38 7.74 15.29
C TRP A 119 12.23 8.45 16.34
N ASP A 120 12.63 7.77 17.41
CA ASP A 120 13.56 8.32 18.39
C ASP A 120 14.91 8.69 17.77
N LYS A 121 15.42 7.83 16.90
CA LYS A 121 16.72 8.10 16.24
C LYS A 121 16.63 9.26 15.24
N LEU A 122 15.52 9.43 14.56
CA LEU A 122 15.35 10.48 13.56
C LEU A 122 14.99 11.83 14.17
N TYR A 123 14.22 11.84 15.25
CA TYR A 123 13.61 13.06 15.78
C TYR A 123 13.96 13.38 17.23
N GLY A 124 14.72 12.51 17.89
CA GLY A 124 15.06 12.63 19.30
C GLY A 124 14.03 11.98 20.21
N ASP A 125 14.21 12.15 21.52
CA ASP A 125 13.31 11.57 22.52
C ASP A 125 11.87 12.06 22.34
N THR A 126 10.99 11.13 22.03
CA THR A 126 9.54 11.38 21.84
C THR A 126 8.74 11.19 23.14
N SER A 127 9.42 11.03 24.28
CA SER A 127 8.80 10.78 25.59
C SER A 127 8.03 11.96 26.17
N ASP A 128 8.12 13.15 25.57
CA ASP A 128 7.35 14.34 25.97
C ASP A 128 5.84 14.22 25.67
N GLY A 129 5.43 13.12 25.02
CA GLY A 129 4.04 12.81 24.71
C GLY A 129 3.44 13.61 23.55
N ILE A 130 4.24 14.37 22.81
CA ILE A 130 3.78 15.05 21.60
C ILE A 130 3.84 14.06 20.43
N PRO A 131 2.70 13.71 19.78
CA PRO A 131 2.72 12.78 18.66
C PRO A 131 3.37 13.44 17.46
N LEU A 132 4.55 12.95 17.05
CA LEU A 132 5.27 13.46 15.91
C LEU A 132 4.90 12.72 14.61
N VAL A 133 4.62 11.42 14.70
CA VAL A 133 4.27 10.58 13.54
C VAL A 133 2.99 9.82 13.87
N PHE A 134 2.06 9.78 12.92
CA PHE A 134 0.82 9.04 13.06
C PHE A 134 0.95 7.69 12.34
N ASN A 135 0.30 6.66 12.89
CA ASN A 135 0.34 5.31 12.35
C ASN A 135 -1.04 4.90 11.85
N ASP A 136 -1.13 4.45 10.60
CA ASP A 136 -2.34 3.84 10.05
C ASP A 136 -2.00 2.47 9.45
N GLN A 137 -2.51 1.40 10.06
CA GLN A 137 -2.30 0.02 9.63
C GLN A 137 -3.33 -0.37 8.58
N TYR A 138 -3.16 0.10 7.36
CA TYR A 138 -4.01 -0.28 6.24
C TYR A 138 -3.60 -1.67 5.70
N ILE A 139 -4.46 -2.67 5.93
CA ILE A 139 -4.20 -4.08 5.55
C ILE A 139 -4.51 -4.27 4.06
N SER A 140 -3.75 -3.65 3.21
CA SER A 140 -3.82 -3.72 1.76
C SER A 140 -2.56 -3.09 1.19
N THR A 141 -1.79 -3.82 0.41
CA THR A 141 -0.58 -3.30 -0.23
C THR A 141 -0.92 -2.25 -1.28
N GLY A 142 -1.95 -2.50 -2.10
CA GLY A 142 -2.44 -1.53 -3.06
C GLY A 142 -2.98 -0.28 -2.40
N GLY A 143 -3.74 -0.43 -1.29
CA GLY A 143 -4.20 0.72 -0.50
C GLY A 143 -3.05 1.56 0.04
N GLN A 144 -2.00 0.93 0.53
CA GLN A 144 -0.80 1.64 1.00
C GLN A 144 -0.06 2.36 -0.13
N PHE A 145 0.05 1.75 -1.31
CA PHE A 145 0.62 2.43 -2.48
C PHE A 145 -0.24 3.63 -2.89
N TYR A 146 -1.57 3.50 -2.86
CA TYR A 146 -2.45 4.61 -3.13
C TYR A 146 -2.23 5.78 -2.15
N GLU A 147 -2.11 5.50 -0.85
CA GLU A 147 -1.87 6.53 0.17
C GLU A 147 -0.52 7.26 -0.03
N ILE A 148 0.53 6.54 -0.45
CA ILE A 148 1.81 7.17 -0.83
C ILE A 148 1.69 8.00 -2.11
N LEU A 149 1.03 7.46 -3.15
CA LEU A 149 0.89 8.13 -4.45
C LEU A 149 0.01 9.38 -4.36
N SER A 150 -0.96 9.39 -3.45
CA SER A 150 -1.83 10.55 -3.18
C SER A 150 -1.23 11.56 -2.19
N GLY A 151 -0.08 11.24 -1.58
CA GLY A 151 0.60 12.09 -0.62
C GLY A 151 -0.02 12.12 0.77
N HIS A 152 -0.98 11.24 1.07
CA HIS A 152 -1.58 11.10 2.38
C HIS A 152 -0.58 10.51 3.37
N ASP A 153 0.12 9.45 2.96
CA ASP A 153 1.21 8.86 3.72
C ASP A 153 2.56 9.33 3.19
N ARG A 154 3.53 9.50 4.09
CA ARG A 154 4.90 9.89 3.74
C ARG A 154 5.89 8.75 3.82
N PHE A 155 5.57 7.70 4.57
CA PHE A 155 6.47 6.57 4.77
C PHE A 155 5.68 5.30 5.04
N ILE A 156 6.04 4.24 4.32
CA ILE A 156 5.55 2.88 4.57
C ILE A 156 6.72 1.92 4.43
N ALA A 157 6.83 1.00 5.37
CA ALA A 157 7.80 -0.08 5.31
C ALA A 157 7.17 -1.41 5.75
N ASP A 158 7.17 -2.39 4.86
CA ASP A 158 6.84 -3.77 5.21
C ASP A 158 8.11 -4.58 5.41
N ILE A 159 8.57 -4.62 6.64
CA ILE A 159 9.75 -5.39 7.07
C ILE A 159 9.37 -6.67 7.82
N ARG A 160 8.09 -7.08 7.75
CA ARG A 160 7.60 -8.33 8.35
C ARG A 160 8.41 -9.56 7.93
N PRO A 161 8.80 -9.72 6.64
CA PRO A 161 9.63 -10.87 6.24
C PRO A 161 10.94 -10.96 7.01
N ILE A 162 11.56 -9.82 7.30
CA ILE A 162 12.82 -9.79 8.08
C ILE A 162 12.54 -10.13 9.54
N ALA A 163 11.53 -9.53 10.15
CA ALA A 163 11.15 -9.78 11.53
C ALA A 163 10.74 -11.24 11.76
N PHE A 164 9.99 -11.83 10.84
CA PHE A 164 9.54 -13.22 10.93
C PHE A 164 10.73 -14.19 10.83
N ARG A 165 11.68 -13.92 9.95
CA ARG A 165 12.91 -14.72 9.86
C ARG A 165 13.73 -14.65 11.15
N VAL A 166 13.85 -13.49 11.77
CA VAL A 166 14.56 -13.30 13.05
C VAL A 166 13.89 -14.06 14.19
N LEU A 167 12.56 -14.14 14.16
CA LEU A 167 11.73 -14.78 15.20
C LEU A 167 11.40 -16.25 14.91
N ASP A 168 11.92 -16.81 13.81
CA ASP A 168 11.60 -18.17 13.33
C ASP A 168 10.08 -18.40 13.17
N ILE A 169 9.39 -17.39 12.65
CA ILE A 169 7.95 -17.43 12.34
C ILE A 169 7.78 -17.75 10.87
N GLU A 170 6.79 -18.59 10.53
CA GLU A 170 6.46 -18.93 9.14
C GLU A 170 5.98 -17.70 8.36
N GLU A 171 6.55 -17.46 7.15
CA GLU A 171 6.38 -16.24 6.36
C GLU A 171 5.02 -16.14 5.61
N ASN A 172 4.01 -16.90 5.99
CA ASN A 172 2.70 -16.98 5.29
C ASN A 172 1.84 -15.71 5.35
N LEU A 173 2.30 -14.67 6.03
CA LEU A 173 1.53 -13.46 6.30
C LEU A 173 2.19 -12.18 5.71
N CYS A 174 3.08 -12.34 4.75
CA CYS A 174 3.75 -11.22 4.09
C CYS A 174 3.11 -10.87 2.75
N ALA A 175 3.48 -9.75 2.18
CA ALA A 175 3.10 -9.39 0.82
C ALA A 175 3.67 -10.39 -0.18
N HIS A 176 2.85 -10.80 -1.12
CA HIS A 176 3.22 -11.71 -2.20
C HIS A 176 3.58 -10.91 -3.47
N PRO A 177 4.25 -11.53 -4.46
CA PRO A 177 4.59 -10.85 -5.71
C PRO A 177 3.40 -10.26 -6.49
N TYR A 178 2.18 -10.75 -6.26
CA TYR A 178 0.97 -10.21 -6.90
C TYR A 178 0.39 -9.00 -6.17
N ASP A 179 0.89 -8.68 -4.98
CA ASP A 179 0.48 -7.50 -4.19
C ASP A 179 1.34 -6.26 -4.52
N VAL A 180 2.42 -6.40 -5.33
CA VAL A 180 3.43 -5.35 -5.54
C VAL A 180 3.41 -4.82 -6.97
#